data_a6127df27ef09813175465acc142a9a4
#
_entry.id   a6127df27ef09813175465acc142a9a4
#
_cell.length_a   1.000
_cell.length_b   1.000
_cell.length_c   1.000
_cell.angle_alpha   90.00
_cell.angle_beta   90.00
_cell.angle_gamma   90.00
#
_symmetry.space_group_name_H-M   'P 1'
#
loop_
_entity.id
_entity.type
_entity.pdbx_description
1 polymer ?
#
loop_
_entity_poly.entity_id
_entity_poly.type
_entity_poly.pdbx_seq_one_letter_code
_entity_poly.pdbx_strand_id
1 'polypeptide(L)'
;LGAEDVGAQNIPNNVEGWGRIDLVNSLVPDSDVGIFVDDRHRLRSGESDEYTFDITRSGEPLKIVLAWSDYPGSSASTDQLRNDLDLEVTAPDGVTTYLGNVFSQGRSTTGGQADSTNNVEVVLITLKTKFWSIPIIKK
;
A
#
# COMPACT_ATOMS: atom_id res chain seq x y z
N LEU A 1 -2.12 -7.39 4.64
CA LEU A 1 -3.44 -7.11 4.03
C LEU A 1 -4.58 -7.23 5.03
N GLY A 2 -4.74 -8.38 5.69
CA GLY A 2 -5.87 -8.68 6.57
C GLY A 2 -5.70 -8.22 8.03
N ALA A 3 -4.72 -7.41 8.37
CA ALA A 3 -4.52 -6.96 9.74
C ALA A 3 -5.70 -6.13 10.25
N GLU A 4 -6.01 -6.31 11.52
CA GLU A 4 -7.16 -5.76 12.22
C GLU A 4 -6.75 -4.60 13.12
N ASP A 5 -7.48 -3.50 13.04
CA ASP A 5 -7.36 -2.37 13.97
C ASP A 5 -7.97 -2.77 15.30
N VAL A 6 -7.17 -2.82 16.36
CA VAL A 6 -7.61 -3.27 17.70
C VAL A 6 -7.46 -2.19 18.76
N GLY A 7 -6.86 -1.07 18.41
CA GLY A 7 -6.60 0.05 19.31
C GLY A 7 -7.67 1.14 19.28
N ALA A 8 -7.37 2.21 20.01
CA ALA A 8 -8.23 3.39 20.03
C ALA A 8 -7.86 4.41 18.93
N GLN A 9 -6.72 4.21 18.28
CA GLN A 9 -6.19 5.06 17.19
C GLN A 9 -6.23 4.28 15.89
N ASN A 10 -6.63 4.93 14.81
CA ASN A 10 -6.60 4.29 13.51
C ASN A 10 -5.20 3.83 13.10
N ILE A 11 -5.09 2.65 12.51
CA ILE A 11 -3.84 2.15 11.92
C ILE A 11 -3.56 2.85 10.57
N PRO A 12 -2.26 3.08 10.22
CA PRO A 12 -1.08 2.78 11.02
C PRO A 12 -0.84 3.82 12.13
N ASN A 13 -0.31 3.36 13.26
CA ASN A 13 0.09 4.24 14.36
C ASN A 13 1.31 3.67 15.13
N ASN A 14 1.90 4.46 16.02
CA ASN A 14 3.11 4.07 16.73
C ASN A 14 2.89 3.09 17.90
N VAL A 15 1.64 2.73 18.21
CA VAL A 15 1.32 1.82 19.32
C VAL A 15 1.14 0.39 18.81
N GLU A 16 0.44 0.20 17.72
CA GLU A 16 0.10 -1.11 17.15
C GLU A 16 0.59 -1.32 15.71
N GLY A 17 1.30 -0.33 15.14
CA GLY A 17 1.81 -0.39 13.78
C GLY A 17 0.68 -0.55 12.76
N TRP A 18 0.68 -1.66 12.04
CA TRP A 18 -0.34 -2.02 11.06
C TRP A 18 -1.52 -2.83 11.63
N GLY A 19 -1.59 -2.96 12.97
CA GLY A 19 -2.63 -3.71 13.66
C GLY A 19 -2.28 -5.16 13.96
N ARG A 20 -3.25 -5.91 14.46
CA ARG A 20 -3.12 -7.31 14.82
C ARG A 20 -3.21 -8.21 13.59
N ILE A 21 -2.32 -9.21 13.50
CA ILE A 21 -2.38 -10.21 12.44
C ILE A 21 -3.69 -11.00 12.53
N ASP A 22 -4.44 -11.03 11.43
CA ASP A 22 -5.61 -11.86 11.24
C ASP A 22 -5.40 -12.78 10.03
N LEU A 23 -5.24 -14.08 10.31
CA LEU A 23 -4.99 -15.08 9.27
C LEU A 23 -6.26 -15.42 8.48
N VAL A 24 -7.43 -15.30 9.10
CA VAL A 24 -8.69 -15.57 8.41
C VAL A 24 -8.90 -14.51 7.34
N ASN A 25 -8.83 -13.24 7.71
CA ASN A 25 -8.95 -12.13 6.76
C ASN A 25 -7.83 -12.09 5.71
N SER A 26 -6.68 -12.71 6.00
CA SER A 26 -5.53 -12.73 5.09
C SER A 26 -5.56 -13.89 4.10
N LEU A 27 -6.09 -15.06 4.48
CA LEU A 27 -6.01 -16.31 3.72
C LEU A 27 -7.36 -16.81 3.23
N VAL A 28 -8.43 -16.47 3.93
CA VAL A 28 -9.79 -16.93 3.63
C VAL A 28 -10.72 -15.70 3.67
N PRO A 29 -10.57 -14.77 2.71
CA PRO A 29 -11.44 -13.61 2.66
C PRO A 29 -12.89 -14.02 2.44
N ASP A 30 -13.82 -13.15 2.82
CA ASP A 30 -15.23 -13.31 2.49
C ASP A 30 -15.41 -13.53 0.99
N SER A 31 -16.46 -14.27 0.61
CA SER A 31 -16.75 -14.65 -0.78
C SER A 31 -16.80 -13.48 -1.77
N ASP A 32 -16.98 -12.29 -1.25
CA ASP A 32 -17.13 -11.05 -2.01
C ASP A 32 -15.83 -10.23 -2.11
N VAL A 33 -14.75 -10.68 -1.45
CA VAL A 33 -13.45 -10.03 -1.46
C VAL A 33 -12.49 -10.78 -2.37
N GLY A 34 -11.94 -10.10 -3.38
CA GLY A 34 -10.85 -10.61 -4.21
C GLY A 34 -9.50 -10.26 -3.58
N ILE A 35 -8.59 -11.23 -3.51
CA ILE A 35 -7.18 -10.99 -3.17
C ILE A 35 -6.33 -11.27 -4.40
N PHE A 36 -5.49 -10.30 -4.77
CA PHE A 36 -4.43 -10.45 -5.76
C PHE A 36 -3.07 -10.39 -5.05
N VAL A 37 -2.18 -11.33 -5.35
CA VAL A 37 -0.80 -11.35 -4.84
C VAL A 37 0.14 -11.60 -6.01
N ASP A 38 1.15 -10.77 -6.15
CA ASP A 38 2.28 -11.00 -7.03
C ASP A 38 3.58 -10.85 -6.24
N ASP A 39 4.35 -11.93 -6.12
CA ASP A 39 5.60 -12.04 -5.36
C ASP A 39 6.82 -12.30 -6.26
N ARG A 40 6.66 -12.24 -7.59
CA ARG A 40 7.66 -12.68 -8.57
C ARG A 40 8.43 -11.55 -9.24
N HIS A 41 8.01 -10.33 -9.03
CA HIS A 41 8.59 -9.17 -9.69
C HIS A 41 9.89 -8.69 -9.02
N ARG A 42 10.80 -8.22 -9.86
CA ARG A 42 12.04 -7.57 -9.46
C ARG A 42 12.20 -6.31 -10.28
N LEU A 43 12.37 -5.19 -9.61
CA LEU A 43 12.60 -3.91 -10.25
C LEU A 43 14.08 -3.51 -10.13
N ARG A 44 14.63 -2.96 -11.19
CA ARG A 44 15.92 -2.26 -11.18
C ARG A 44 15.69 -0.77 -10.98
N SER A 45 16.73 -0.05 -10.61
CA SER A 45 16.66 1.41 -10.47
C SER A 45 16.13 2.06 -11.74
N GLY A 46 15.09 2.89 -11.59
CA GLY A 46 14.41 3.57 -12.69
C GLY A 46 13.38 2.72 -13.46
N GLU A 47 13.15 1.47 -13.06
CA GLU A 47 12.06 0.65 -13.60
C GLU A 47 10.77 0.85 -12.80
N SER A 48 9.64 0.60 -13.45
CA SER A 48 8.32 0.58 -12.82
C SER A 48 7.50 -0.60 -13.35
N ASP A 49 6.67 -1.17 -12.50
CA ASP A 49 5.61 -2.09 -12.88
C ASP A 49 4.26 -1.40 -12.71
N GLU A 50 3.35 -1.65 -13.62
CA GLU A 50 2.00 -1.09 -13.60
C GLU A 50 0.96 -2.20 -13.61
N TYR A 51 0.00 -2.11 -12.71
CA TYR A 51 -1.16 -3.00 -12.63
C TYR A 51 -2.44 -2.21 -12.84
N THR A 52 -3.34 -2.74 -13.65
CA THR A 52 -4.67 -2.17 -13.84
C THR A 52 -5.72 -3.17 -13.37
N PHE A 53 -6.61 -2.73 -12.49
CA PHE A 53 -7.68 -3.55 -11.95
C PHE A 53 -9.04 -2.99 -12.32
N ASP A 54 -9.94 -3.86 -12.80
CA ASP A 54 -11.36 -3.57 -12.94
C ASP A 54 -12.08 -3.90 -11.62
N ILE A 55 -12.42 -2.87 -10.89
CA ILE A 55 -13.13 -3.01 -9.62
C ILE A 55 -14.63 -3.00 -9.89
N THR A 56 -15.26 -4.13 -9.72
CA THR A 56 -16.68 -4.33 -10.04
C THR A 56 -17.66 -3.83 -8.99
N ARG A 57 -17.19 -3.59 -7.77
CA ARG A 57 -18.01 -3.07 -6.65
C ARG A 57 -17.52 -1.71 -6.18
N SER A 58 -18.44 -0.86 -5.80
CA SER A 58 -18.17 0.42 -5.13
C SER A 58 -18.66 0.36 -3.68
N GLY A 59 -18.08 1.20 -2.82
CA GLY A 59 -18.44 1.27 -1.40
C GLY A 59 -17.54 0.42 -0.49
N GLU A 60 -16.87 -0.59 -1.04
CA GLU A 60 -15.91 -1.40 -0.31
C GLU A 60 -14.50 -0.77 -0.34
N PRO A 61 -13.69 -1.01 0.70
CA PRO A 61 -12.32 -0.51 0.71
C PRO A 61 -11.43 -1.28 -0.29
N LEU A 62 -10.61 -0.54 -1.03
CA LEU A 62 -9.47 -1.08 -1.75
C LEU A 62 -8.24 -0.89 -0.87
N LYS A 63 -7.55 -1.99 -0.56
CA LYS A 63 -6.29 -1.98 0.19
C LYS A 63 -5.18 -2.55 -0.70
N ILE A 64 -4.19 -1.74 -0.95
CA ILE A 64 -3.02 -2.10 -1.74
C ILE A 64 -1.82 -2.03 -0.84
N VAL A 65 -0.99 -3.07 -0.87
CA VAL A 65 0.22 -3.17 -0.06
C VAL A 65 1.38 -3.52 -0.98
N LEU A 66 2.38 -2.68 -0.99
CA LEU A 66 3.71 -2.94 -1.53
C LEU A 66 4.63 -3.29 -0.36
N ALA A 67 5.32 -4.41 -0.42
CA ALA A 67 6.31 -4.81 0.57
C ALA A 67 7.50 -5.46 -0.12
N TRP A 68 8.71 -5.11 0.30
CA TRP A 68 9.91 -5.69 -0.27
C TRP A 68 10.96 -6.02 0.78
N SER A 69 11.82 -6.98 0.45
CA SER A 69 12.99 -7.28 1.24
C SER A 69 14.12 -6.34 0.85
N ASP A 70 14.63 -5.59 1.80
CA ASP A 70 15.73 -4.68 1.58
C ASP A 70 17.03 -5.18 2.23
N TYR A 71 18.17 -4.69 1.75
CA TYR A 71 19.46 -4.96 2.39
C TYR A 71 19.58 -4.23 3.72
N PRO A 72 20.36 -4.77 4.68
CA PRO A 72 20.60 -4.07 5.93
C PRO A 72 21.18 -2.68 5.69
N GLY A 73 20.61 -1.68 6.34
CA GLY A 73 21.14 -0.33 6.36
C GLY A 73 22.48 -0.24 7.09
N SER A 74 23.15 0.89 6.98
CA SER A 74 24.38 1.16 7.73
C SER A 74 24.05 1.69 9.12
N SER A 75 24.66 1.14 10.17
CA SER A 75 24.51 1.65 11.54
C SER A 75 24.98 3.10 11.73
N ALA A 76 25.74 3.63 10.76
CA ALA A 76 26.22 5.00 10.74
C ALA A 76 25.32 5.96 9.93
N SER A 77 24.25 5.46 9.30
CA SER A 77 23.31 6.26 8.50
C SER A 77 21.99 6.46 9.22
N THR A 78 21.41 7.62 9.07
CA THR A 78 20.02 7.90 9.46
C THR A 78 19.03 7.24 8.51
N ASP A 79 19.42 7.11 7.23
CA ASP A 79 18.60 6.49 6.20
C ASP A 79 18.93 4.99 6.13
N GLN A 80 18.00 4.17 6.55
CA GLN A 80 18.18 2.72 6.62
C GLN A 80 17.78 2.01 5.33
N LEU A 81 16.90 2.62 4.55
CA LEU A 81 16.43 2.06 3.29
C LEU A 81 17.55 2.08 2.22
N ARG A 82 17.75 0.97 1.54
CA ARG A 82 18.75 0.82 0.47
C ARG A 82 18.12 0.82 -0.92
N ASN A 83 16.93 0.26 -1.01
CA ASN A 83 16.11 0.30 -2.20
C ASN A 83 14.81 1.02 -1.83
N ASP A 84 14.60 2.17 -2.44
CA ASP A 84 13.42 2.99 -2.26
C ASP A 84 12.42 2.67 -3.38
N LEU A 85 11.27 2.12 -3.02
CA LEU A 85 10.18 1.83 -3.94
C LEU A 85 8.97 2.65 -3.52
N ASP A 86 8.32 3.29 -4.48
CA ASP A 86 7.11 4.06 -4.24
C ASP A 86 5.88 3.33 -4.75
N LEU A 87 4.85 3.25 -3.93
CA LEU A 87 3.51 2.84 -4.33
C LEU A 87 2.70 4.07 -4.73
N GLU A 88 2.30 4.10 -5.99
CA GLU A 88 1.43 5.15 -6.50
C GLU A 88 0.12 4.54 -7.02
N VAL A 89 -1.01 5.08 -6.64
CA VAL A 89 -2.33 4.61 -7.06
C VAL A 89 -3.09 5.74 -7.73
N THR A 90 -3.32 5.61 -9.03
CA THR A 90 -4.05 6.60 -9.81
C THR A 90 -5.53 6.24 -9.90
N ALA A 91 -6.37 7.19 -9.55
CA ALA A 91 -7.83 7.05 -9.67
C ALA A 91 -8.27 6.99 -11.13
N PRO A 92 -9.49 6.52 -11.40
CA PRO A 92 -10.04 6.39 -12.75
C PRO A 92 -10.18 7.71 -13.53
N ASP A 93 -10.07 8.84 -12.86
CA ASP A 93 -10.05 10.16 -13.51
C ASP A 93 -8.71 10.47 -14.20
N GLY A 94 -7.68 9.62 -13.97
CA GLY A 94 -6.34 9.78 -14.53
C GLY A 94 -5.53 10.94 -13.95
N VAL A 95 -6.02 11.60 -12.91
CA VAL A 95 -5.43 12.81 -12.32
C VAL A 95 -5.22 12.67 -10.81
N THR A 96 -6.19 12.09 -10.12
CA THR A 96 -6.12 11.93 -8.66
C THR A 96 -5.17 10.79 -8.31
N THR A 97 -4.11 11.10 -7.57
CA THR A 97 -3.06 10.16 -7.18
C THR A 97 -2.97 10.05 -5.67
N TYR A 98 -2.81 8.82 -5.18
CA TYR A 98 -2.55 8.47 -3.79
C TYR A 98 -1.15 7.86 -3.71
N LEU A 99 -0.32 8.39 -2.82
CA LEU A 99 1.01 7.84 -2.53
C LEU A 99 0.94 6.90 -1.33
N GLY A 100 1.83 5.91 -1.31
CA GLY A 100 1.96 4.99 -0.20
C GLY A 100 2.20 5.71 1.13
N ASN A 101 1.60 5.20 2.20
CA ASN A 101 1.74 5.70 3.57
C ASN A 101 1.30 7.15 3.82
N VAL A 102 0.60 7.78 2.89
CA VAL A 102 0.01 9.12 3.09
C VAL A 102 -1.42 8.98 3.62
N PHE A 103 -1.59 9.12 4.92
CA PHE A 103 -2.86 8.88 5.62
C PHE A 103 -3.42 10.12 6.31
N SER A 104 -4.73 10.19 6.36
CA SER A 104 -5.51 11.07 7.24
C SER A 104 -6.69 10.28 7.80
N GLN A 105 -6.86 10.26 9.12
CA GLN A 105 -7.93 9.55 9.82
C GLN A 105 -8.09 8.07 9.39
N GLY A 106 -6.97 7.35 9.25
CA GLY A 106 -6.95 5.93 8.89
C GLY A 106 -7.27 5.62 7.43
N ARG A 107 -7.29 6.62 6.55
CA ARG A 107 -7.50 6.46 5.11
C ARG A 107 -6.43 7.21 4.32
N SER A 108 -6.10 6.69 3.15
CA SER A 108 -5.19 7.40 2.26
C SER A 108 -5.81 8.69 1.75
N THR A 109 -5.00 9.72 1.68
CA THR A 109 -5.37 11.03 1.16
C THR A 109 -4.43 11.43 0.03
N THR A 110 -4.87 12.39 -0.80
CA THR A 110 -4.07 12.92 -1.90
C THR A 110 -3.04 13.94 -1.41
N GLY A 111 -2.00 14.18 -2.21
CA GLY A 111 -0.89 15.05 -1.86
C GLY A 111 0.12 14.35 -0.96
N GLY A 112 0.90 15.11 -0.21
CA GLY A 112 1.98 14.57 0.63
C GLY A 112 3.26 14.31 -0.16
N GLN A 113 4.11 13.46 0.39
CA GLN A 113 5.37 13.04 -0.20
C GLN A 113 5.46 11.51 -0.14
N ALA A 114 6.18 10.92 -1.08
CA ALA A 114 6.49 9.50 -1.07
C ALA A 114 7.29 9.12 0.19
N ASP A 115 7.08 7.92 0.68
CA ASP A 115 7.74 7.41 1.87
C ASP A 115 9.12 6.86 1.51
N SER A 116 10.17 7.51 1.96
CA SER A 116 11.57 7.08 1.75
C SER A 116 12.17 6.36 2.95
N THR A 117 11.35 5.90 3.88
CA THR A 117 11.80 5.37 5.17
C THR A 117 11.43 3.90 5.36
N ASN A 118 10.25 3.51 4.90
CA ASN A 118 9.68 2.19 5.15
C ASN A 118 9.77 1.29 3.93
N ASN A 119 10.04 0.01 4.14
CA ASN A 119 9.99 -1.03 3.11
C ASN A 119 8.61 -1.71 3.01
N VAL A 120 7.60 -1.05 3.52
CA VAL A 120 6.18 -1.41 3.37
C VAL A 120 5.39 -0.14 3.12
N GLU A 121 4.70 -0.09 2.01
CA GLU A 121 3.80 1.01 1.67
C GLU A 121 2.37 0.53 1.46
N VAL A 122 1.43 1.32 1.92
CA VAL A 122 0.01 0.96 1.87
C VAL A 122 -0.82 2.14 1.35
N VAL A 123 -1.74 1.82 0.46
CA VAL A 123 -2.84 2.70 0.07
C VAL A 123 -4.16 2.04 0.48
N LEU A 124 -4.98 2.76 1.24
CA LEU A 124 -6.28 2.31 1.71
C LEU A 124 -7.34 3.37 1.40
N ILE A 125 -8.19 3.09 0.43
CA ILE A 125 -9.21 4.02 -0.07
C ILE A 125 -10.59 3.36 -0.15
N THR A 126 -11.65 4.16 -0.04
CA THR A 126 -13.01 3.69 -0.30
C THR A 126 -13.36 3.99 -1.76
N LEU A 127 -13.69 2.96 -2.50
CA LEU A 127 -13.94 3.08 -3.94
C LEU A 127 -15.29 3.74 -4.21
N LYS A 128 -15.25 4.77 -5.05
CA LYS A 128 -16.45 5.42 -5.60
C LYS A 128 -16.70 5.06 -7.07
N THR A 129 -15.72 4.46 -7.75
CA THR A 129 -15.72 4.17 -9.20
C THR A 129 -14.99 2.86 -9.51
N LYS A 130 -15.11 2.36 -10.74
CA LYS A 130 -14.82 0.97 -11.12
C LYS A 130 -13.44 0.66 -11.70
N PHE A 131 -12.61 1.62 -12.08
CA PHE A 131 -11.31 1.37 -12.72
C PHE A 131 -10.19 2.05 -11.96
N TRP A 132 -9.10 1.36 -11.73
CA TRP A 132 -7.92 1.89 -11.02
C TRP A 132 -6.63 1.41 -11.68
N SER A 133 -5.71 2.32 -11.92
CA SER A 133 -4.32 2.03 -12.34
C SER A 133 -3.40 2.15 -11.13
N ILE A 134 -2.49 1.20 -11.00
CA ILE A 134 -1.60 1.09 -9.84
C ILE A 134 -0.16 0.94 -10.35
N PRO A 135 0.55 2.03 -10.62
CA PRO A 135 1.98 1.97 -10.89
C PRO A 135 2.77 1.72 -9.60
N ILE A 136 3.79 0.89 -9.68
CA ILE A 136 4.81 0.69 -8.65
C ILE A 136 6.12 1.19 -9.23
N ILE A 137 6.72 2.18 -8.60
CA ILE A 137 7.92 2.85 -9.10
C ILE A 137 9.08 2.58 -8.14
N LYS A 138 10.21 2.13 -8.68
CA LYS A 138 11.48 2.07 -7.96
C LYS A 138 12.32 3.29 -8.34
N LYS A 139 12.71 4.07 -7.34
CA LYS A 139 13.68 5.16 -7.51
C LYS A 139 15.12 4.70 -7.45
#